data_dcc1ba5660a1e2f2dab54b37b4129ba8
#
_entry.id   dcc1ba5660a1e2f2dab54b37b4129ba8
#
_cell.length_a   1.000
_cell.length_b   1.000
_cell.length_c   1.000
_cell.angle_alpha   90.00
_cell.angle_beta   90.00
_cell.angle_gamma   90.00
#
_symmetry.space_group_name_H-M   'P 1'
#
loop_
_entity.id
_entity.type
_entity.pdbx_description
1 polymer ?
#
loop_
_entity_poly.entity_id
_entity_poly.type
_entity_poly.pdbx_seq_one_letter_code
_entity_poly.pdbx_strand_id
1 'polypeptide(L)'
;MRPHHRVSPDRRLSPARSRMSSKPSPARDMRHEHHPGGHHEAEEGPTPICRCRVLYLGSSVPHVTKDGLQGIQEPLKELYPEDGALGAKGIDSWLSVWSNGFLLENVDENRKKVSRFFPIDSLHYCAAVRYVQVPGTSGEKVQRFLPLDSPFARNPNINHPPLFAAILRRTTGIKVLECHVFICKRETAANALVR
;
A
#
# COMPACT_ATOMS: atom_id res chain seq x y z
N MET A 1 -65.35 -16.02 26.98
CA MET A 1 -65.18 -17.47 27.04
C MET A 1 -63.71 -17.79 27.21
N ARG A 2 -63.39 -18.17 28.43
CA ARG A 2 -62.16 -18.91 28.80
C ARG A 2 -62.39 -20.39 28.36
N PRO A 3 -61.37 -21.27 28.52
CA PRO A 3 -60.04 -21.29 29.07
C PRO A 3 -59.13 -22.32 28.37
N HIS A 4 -57.94 -22.61 28.69
CA HIS A 4 -57.23 -23.38 29.71
C HIS A 4 -55.80 -23.56 29.33
N HIS A 5 -54.91 -23.18 30.14
CA HIS A 5 -54.00 -23.92 31.00
C HIS A 5 -53.41 -25.24 30.42
N ARG A 6 -52.11 -25.29 30.33
CA ARG A 6 -51.33 -26.24 31.13
C ARG A 6 -49.82 -25.92 31.17
N VAL A 7 -49.43 -25.95 32.39
CA VAL A 7 -48.15 -25.78 33.03
C VAL A 7 -47.33 -27.06 32.94
N SER A 8 -46.01 -26.86 32.90
CA SER A 8 -44.87 -27.74 33.09
C SER A 8 -45.04 -28.94 34.04
N PRO A 9 -44.07 -29.85 34.13
CA PRO A 9 -42.93 -29.61 35.01
C PRO A 9 -41.61 -30.25 34.60
N ASP A 10 -40.57 -29.49 34.88
CA ASP A 10 -39.45 -29.81 35.71
C ASP A 10 -38.97 -31.27 35.80
N ARG A 11 -37.78 -31.56 35.33
CA ARG A 11 -36.89 -32.60 35.87
C ARG A 11 -35.45 -32.29 35.62
N ARG A 12 -34.87 -31.78 36.66
CA ARG A 12 -33.61 -32.11 37.28
C ARG A 12 -32.87 -33.31 36.67
N LEU A 13 -31.63 -33.09 36.28
CA LEU A 13 -30.61 -34.11 36.40
C LEU A 13 -29.32 -33.49 36.89
N SER A 14 -28.94 -33.96 38.02
CA SER A 14 -27.77 -33.63 38.80
C SER A 14 -26.47 -34.19 38.20
N PRO A 15 -25.33 -33.72 38.70
CA PRO A 15 -24.06 -33.77 38.01
C PRO A 15 -23.29 -35.06 38.33
N ALA A 16 -22.67 -35.58 37.33
CA ALA A 16 -21.63 -36.57 37.53
C ALA A 16 -20.32 -35.89 37.90
N ARG A 17 -19.92 -36.07 39.11
CA ARG A 17 -18.59 -35.81 39.61
C ARG A 17 -17.62 -36.80 38.97
N SER A 18 -16.76 -36.38 38.11
CA SER A 18 -15.53 -37.14 37.88
C SER A 18 -14.35 -36.43 38.55
N ARG A 19 -13.93 -37.01 39.63
CA ARG A 19 -12.66 -36.70 40.26
C ARG A 19 -11.55 -37.21 39.32
N MET A 20 -10.83 -36.30 38.69
CA MET A 20 -9.55 -36.62 38.16
C MET A 20 -8.49 -36.29 39.21
N SER A 21 -7.93 -37.32 39.79
CA SER A 21 -6.73 -37.23 40.61
C SER A 21 -5.56 -36.87 39.73
N SER A 22 -5.04 -35.68 39.90
CA SER A 22 -3.77 -35.30 39.34
C SER A 22 -2.62 -35.97 40.14
N LYS A 23 -1.92 -36.85 39.50
CA LYS A 23 -0.65 -37.32 39.99
C LYS A 23 0.40 -36.25 39.73
N PRO A 24 1.22 -35.88 40.72
CA PRO A 24 2.36 -35.01 40.48
C PRO A 24 3.43 -35.75 39.68
N SER A 25 3.80 -35.15 38.57
CA SER A 25 4.95 -35.59 37.79
C SER A 25 6.26 -35.28 38.55
N PRO A 26 7.22 -36.19 38.55
CA PRO A 26 8.52 -35.92 39.20
C PRO A 26 9.24 -34.81 38.43
N ALA A 27 9.75 -33.87 39.19
CA ALA A 27 10.64 -32.85 38.70
C ALA A 27 11.85 -33.47 38.02
N ARG A 28 12.00 -33.25 36.74
CA ARG A 28 13.24 -33.55 36.04
C ARG A 28 14.22 -32.43 36.33
N ASP A 29 15.28 -32.83 36.97
CA ASP A 29 16.47 -32.03 37.18
C ASP A 29 17.03 -31.63 35.80
N MET A 30 16.81 -30.36 35.43
CA MET A 30 17.42 -29.80 34.23
C MET A 30 18.85 -29.41 34.60
N ARG A 31 19.77 -30.27 34.29
CA ARG A 31 21.17 -29.89 34.19
C ARG A 31 21.30 -28.85 33.09
N HIS A 32 21.76 -27.68 33.47
CA HIS A 32 22.21 -26.65 32.54
C HIS A 32 23.38 -27.22 31.72
N GLU A 33 23.09 -27.69 30.52
CA GLU A 33 24.12 -27.78 29.52
C GLU A 33 24.30 -26.41 28.91
N HIS A 34 25.42 -25.81 29.21
CA HIS A 34 25.95 -24.67 28.50
C HIS A 34 26.18 -25.08 27.04
N HIS A 35 25.25 -24.76 26.16
CA HIS A 35 25.58 -24.70 24.75
C HIS A 35 26.30 -23.38 24.50
N PRO A 36 27.53 -23.40 23.96
CA PRO A 36 28.17 -22.20 23.47
C PRO A 36 27.31 -21.61 22.37
N GLY A 37 27.06 -20.32 22.47
CA GLY A 37 26.18 -19.58 21.60
C GLY A 37 26.41 -19.84 20.12
N GLY A 38 25.48 -20.54 19.52
CA GLY A 38 25.23 -20.38 18.12
C GLY A 38 24.61 -19.02 17.94
N HIS A 39 25.32 -18.11 17.31
CA HIS A 39 24.72 -16.97 16.72
C HIS A 39 23.72 -17.52 15.72
N HIS A 40 22.44 -17.57 16.09
CA HIS A 40 21.39 -17.59 15.12
C HIS A 40 21.49 -16.22 14.45
N GLU A 41 22.25 -16.15 13.38
CA GLU A 41 21.98 -15.16 12.37
C GLU A 41 20.52 -15.42 12.00
N ALA A 42 19.64 -14.54 12.48
CA ALA A 42 18.32 -14.48 11.96
C ALA A 42 18.52 -14.37 10.44
N GLU A 43 18.08 -15.38 9.69
CA GLU A 43 18.00 -15.26 8.25
C GLU A 43 17.14 -14.02 8.01
N GLU A 44 17.79 -12.87 7.87
CA GLU A 44 17.13 -11.68 7.37
C GLU A 44 16.64 -12.07 5.99
N GLY A 45 15.33 -12.25 5.88
CA GLY A 45 14.69 -12.44 4.60
C GLY A 45 15.07 -11.33 3.63
N PRO A 46 14.86 -11.49 2.32
CA PRO A 46 15.23 -10.47 1.34
C PRO A 46 14.61 -9.13 1.74
N THR A 47 15.44 -8.09 1.77
CA THR A 47 15.02 -6.73 2.08
C THR A 47 14.67 -5.97 0.79
N PRO A 48 13.63 -5.13 0.79
CA PRO A 48 13.34 -4.29 -0.37
C PRO A 48 14.45 -3.27 -0.59
N ILE A 49 14.66 -2.87 -1.84
CA ILE A 49 15.61 -1.81 -2.22
C ILE A 49 15.18 -0.48 -1.60
N CYS A 50 13.86 -0.23 -1.58
CA CYS A 50 13.24 0.96 -1.03
C CYS A 50 11.86 0.60 -0.49
N ARG A 51 11.47 1.21 0.62
CA ARG A 51 10.12 1.12 1.18
C ARG A 51 9.66 2.50 1.63
N CYS A 52 8.56 2.97 1.06
CA CYS A 52 8.04 4.31 1.32
C CYS A 52 6.58 4.25 1.72
N ARG A 53 6.19 5.13 2.63
CA ARG A 53 4.78 5.35 2.93
C ARG A 53 4.22 6.36 1.94
N VAL A 54 3.15 5.99 1.27
CA VAL A 54 2.54 6.76 0.18
C VAL A 54 1.02 6.80 0.34
N LEU A 55 0.39 7.77 -0.31
CA LEU A 55 -1.05 7.77 -0.51
C LEU A 55 -1.32 7.29 -1.94
N TYR A 56 -1.92 6.11 -2.06
CA TYR A 56 -2.27 5.54 -3.36
C TYR A 56 -3.58 6.12 -3.87
N LEU A 57 -3.52 6.84 -4.98
CA LEU A 57 -4.68 7.51 -5.57
C LEU A 57 -5.50 6.63 -6.51
N GLY A 58 -5.01 5.46 -6.84
CA GLY A 58 -5.65 4.54 -7.77
C GLY A 58 -4.96 4.48 -9.12
N SER A 59 -5.69 4.00 -10.11
CA SER A 59 -5.20 3.86 -11.47
C SER A 59 -6.19 4.42 -12.49
N SER A 60 -5.64 4.87 -13.62
CA SER A 60 -6.42 5.33 -14.76
C SER A 60 -5.84 4.73 -16.05
N VAL A 61 -6.73 4.36 -16.96
CA VAL A 61 -6.34 3.91 -18.30
C VAL A 61 -6.35 5.13 -19.22
N PRO A 62 -5.21 5.52 -19.82
CA PRO A 62 -5.16 6.64 -20.75
C PRO A 62 -6.05 6.38 -21.97
N HIS A 63 -6.82 7.38 -22.40
CA HIS A 63 -7.63 7.28 -23.62
C HIS A 63 -6.77 7.22 -24.87
N VAL A 64 -5.63 7.92 -24.84
CA VAL A 64 -4.63 7.90 -25.92
C VAL A 64 -3.29 7.52 -25.32
N THR A 65 -2.67 6.47 -25.86
CA THR A 65 -1.34 6.07 -25.44
C THR A 65 -0.29 7.04 -25.97
N LYS A 66 0.41 7.70 -25.06
CA LYS A 66 1.55 8.57 -25.34
C LYS A 66 2.77 8.09 -24.60
N ASP A 67 3.94 8.33 -25.13
CA ASP A 67 5.19 7.90 -24.54
C ASP A 67 5.70 8.87 -23.47
N GLY A 68 6.42 8.32 -22.49
CA GLY A 68 7.15 9.07 -21.50
C GLY A 68 6.28 9.99 -20.65
N LEU A 69 6.81 11.18 -20.40
CA LEU A 69 6.17 12.18 -19.55
C LEU A 69 4.79 12.63 -20.07
N GLN A 70 4.58 12.62 -21.38
CA GLN A 70 3.28 12.96 -21.97
C GLN A 70 2.20 11.93 -21.65
N GLY A 71 2.58 10.67 -21.51
CA GLY A 71 1.66 9.57 -21.21
C GLY A 71 1.05 9.60 -19.81
N ILE A 72 1.68 10.29 -18.88
CA ILE A 72 1.19 10.41 -17.49
C ILE A 72 0.34 11.65 -17.24
N GLN A 73 0.33 12.64 -18.13
CA GLN A 73 -0.35 13.91 -17.89
C GLN A 73 -1.87 13.76 -17.71
N GLU A 74 -2.52 13.07 -18.60
CA GLU A 74 -3.97 12.85 -18.55
C GLU A 74 -4.40 12.02 -17.33
N PRO A 75 -3.80 10.85 -17.07
CA PRO A 75 -4.13 10.07 -15.86
C PRO A 75 -3.90 10.83 -14.56
N LEU A 76 -2.85 11.63 -14.47
CA LEU A 76 -2.59 12.44 -13.29
C LEU A 76 -3.65 13.53 -13.09
N LYS A 77 -4.14 14.15 -14.16
CA LYS A 77 -5.25 15.13 -14.08
C LYS A 77 -6.53 14.50 -13.58
N GLU A 78 -6.80 13.26 -13.93
CA GLU A 78 -7.99 12.54 -13.46
C GLU A 78 -7.91 12.15 -11.99
N LEU A 79 -6.75 11.72 -11.53
CA LEU A 79 -6.57 11.14 -10.21
C LEU A 79 -6.14 12.14 -9.14
N TYR A 80 -5.42 13.18 -9.53
CA TYR A 80 -4.88 14.17 -8.62
C TYR A 80 -5.75 15.44 -8.60
N PRO A 81 -6.26 15.87 -7.42
CA PRO A 81 -7.10 17.06 -7.34
C PRO A 81 -6.29 18.34 -7.54
N GLU A 82 -6.90 19.33 -8.21
CA GLU A 82 -6.30 20.64 -8.45
C GLU A 82 -5.98 21.39 -7.16
N ASP A 83 -6.78 21.17 -6.12
CA ASP A 83 -6.61 21.80 -4.80
C ASP A 83 -5.43 21.24 -4.01
N GLY A 84 -4.77 20.21 -4.53
CA GLY A 84 -3.61 19.59 -3.91
C GLY A 84 -3.91 18.39 -3.03
N ALA A 85 -2.92 18.00 -2.25
CA ALA A 85 -2.94 16.76 -1.47
C ALA A 85 -4.06 16.70 -0.43
N LEU A 86 -4.50 17.83 0.12
CA LEU A 86 -5.55 17.86 1.14
C LEU A 86 -6.90 17.39 0.62
N GLY A 87 -7.19 17.61 -0.67
CA GLY A 87 -8.41 17.14 -1.32
C GLY A 87 -8.31 15.73 -1.89
N ALA A 88 -7.15 15.10 -1.83
CA ALA A 88 -6.92 13.80 -2.42
C ALA A 88 -7.62 12.69 -1.64
N LYS A 89 -8.37 11.87 -2.36
CA LYS A 89 -8.95 10.64 -1.83
C LYS A 89 -8.08 9.47 -2.23
N GLY A 90 -7.47 8.84 -1.26
CA GLY A 90 -6.56 7.72 -1.53
C GLY A 90 -6.48 6.76 -0.36
N ILE A 91 -5.71 5.73 -0.55
CA ILE A 91 -5.48 4.68 0.44
C ILE A 91 -4.07 4.82 0.98
N ASP A 92 -3.94 5.00 2.29
CA ASP A 92 -2.65 5.03 2.97
C ASP A 92 -1.96 3.67 2.83
N SER A 93 -0.77 3.64 2.28
CA SER A 93 -0.13 2.41 1.83
C SER A 93 1.38 2.45 2.03
N TRP A 94 1.97 1.26 2.07
CA TRP A 94 3.40 1.05 1.91
C TRP A 94 3.70 0.60 0.49
N LEU A 95 4.60 1.28 -0.18
CA LEU A 95 5.12 0.90 -1.48
C LEU A 95 6.57 0.47 -1.33
N SER A 96 6.82 -0.79 -1.64
CA SER A 96 8.15 -1.40 -1.56
C SER A 96 8.67 -1.68 -2.96
N VAL A 97 9.92 -1.32 -3.22
CA VAL A 97 10.59 -1.62 -4.48
C VAL A 97 11.53 -2.79 -4.26
N TRP A 98 11.35 -3.81 -5.09
CA TRP A 98 12.19 -5.00 -5.16
C TRP A 98 12.85 -5.07 -6.54
N SER A 99 13.89 -5.86 -6.69
CA SER A 99 14.54 -6.05 -7.99
C SER A 99 13.63 -6.59 -9.08
N ASN A 100 12.55 -7.29 -8.70
CA ASN A 100 11.59 -7.92 -9.60
C ASN A 100 10.25 -7.17 -9.70
N GLY A 101 10.08 -6.05 -9.02
CA GLY A 101 8.84 -5.25 -9.10
C GLY A 101 8.53 -4.41 -7.87
N PHE A 102 7.27 -3.97 -7.81
CA PHE A 102 6.73 -3.18 -6.69
C PHE A 102 5.71 -3.97 -5.90
N LEU A 103 5.72 -3.82 -4.58
CA LEU A 103 4.71 -4.36 -3.69
C LEU A 103 3.95 -3.21 -3.01
N LEU A 104 2.63 -3.18 -3.21
CA LEU A 104 1.72 -2.23 -2.58
C LEU A 104 0.93 -2.92 -1.48
N GLU A 105 1.02 -2.40 -0.26
CA GLU A 105 0.34 -2.94 0.92
C GLU A 105 -0.44 -1.83 1.64
N ASN A 106 -1.68 -2.09 2.03
CA ASN A 106 -2.46 -1.15 2.82
C ASN A 106 -1.91 -1.02 4.25
N VAL A 107 -1.94 0.18 4.80
CA VAL A 107 -1.48 0.46 6.18
C VAL A 107 -2.57 0.14 7.22
N ASP A 108 -3.83 0.22 6.85
CA ASP A 108 -4.95 0.01 7.76
C ASP A 108 -5.07 -1.45 8.19
N GLU A 109 -4.73 -1.71 9.47
CA GLU A 109 -4.75 -3.04 10.07
C GLU A 109 -6.18 -3.63 10.22
N ASN A 110 -7.21 -2.77 10.26
CA ASN A 110 -8.61 -3.18 10.41
C ASN A 110 -9.28 -3.59 9.09
N ARG A 111 -8.69 -3.24 7.98
CA ARG A 111 -9.12 -3.70 6.66
C ARG A 111 -8.33 -4.95 6.27
N LYS A 112 -8.95 -5.80 5.47
CA LYS A 112 -8.24 -6.93 4.86
C LYS A 112 -6.94 -6.40 4.27
N LYS A 113 -5.82 -6.98 4.68
CA LYS A 113 -4.53 -6.68 4.06
C LYS A 113 -4.63 -6.95 2.58
N VAL A 114 -4.79 -5.91 1.80
CA VAL A 114 -4.70 -6.00 0.35
C VAL A 114 -3.27 -5.73 0.00
N SER A 115 -2.58 -6.75 -0.48
CA SER A 115 -1.26 -6.60 -1.07
C SER A 115 -1.35 -6.88 -2.57
N ARG A 116 -0.70 -6.04 -3.36
CA ARG A 116 -0.66 -6.18 -4.80
C ARG A 116 0.78 -6.05 -5.27
N PHE A 117 1.22 -7.03 -6.04
CA PHE A 117 2.55 -7.04 -6.64
C PHE A 117 2.47 -6.67 -8.11
N PHE A 118 3.34 -5.74 -8.52
CA PHE A 118 3.49 -5.31 -9.91
C PHE A 118 4.85 -5.79 -10.43
N PRO A 119 4.89 -6.79 -11.34
CA PRO A 119 6.15 -7.28 -11.89
C PRO A 119 6.91 -6.20 -12.67
N ILE A 120 8.23 -6.20 -12.57
CA ILE A 120 9.07 -5.23 -13.27
C ILE A 120 8.90 -5.31 -14.79
N ASP A 121 8.63 -6.50 -15.32
CA ASP A 121 8.41 -6.71 -16.75
C ASP A 121 7.14 -5.99 -17.26
N SER A 122 6.23 -5.65 -16.37
CA SER A 122 5.01 -4.89 -16.70
C SER A 122 5.22 -3.38 -16.72
N LEU A 123 6.36 -2.90 -16.21
CA LEU A 123 6.65 -1.48 -16.13
C LEU A 123 7.07 -0.92 -17.50
N HIS A 124 6.32 0.07 -17.98
CA HIS A 124 6.64 0.79 -19.21
C HIS A 124 7.35 2.11 -18.95
N TYR A 125 6.92 2.83 -17.93
CA TYR A 125 7.48 4.14 -17.60
C TYR A 125 7.15 4.48 -16.15
N CYS A 126 8.06 5.18 -15.49
CA CYS A 126 7.80 5.77 -14.19
C CYS A 126 8.52 7.11 -14.07
N ALA A 127 7.96 8.01 -13.26
CA ALA A 127 8.54 9.31 -13.03
C ALA A 127 8.15 9.86 -11.65
N ALA A 128 9.06 10.66 -11.09
CA ALA A 128 8.79 11.50 -9.93
C ALA A 128 8.48 12.92 -10.43
N VAL A 129 7.30 13.41 -10.14
CA VAL A 129 6.77 14.68 -10.69
C VAL A 129 6.10 15.50 -9.61
N ARG A 130 5.82 16.77 -9.94
CA ARG A 130 5.02 17.68 -9.13
C ARG A 130 4.02 18.40 -10.00
N TYR A 131 2.82 18.62 -9.44
CA TYR A 131 1.84 19.49 -10.05
C TYR A 131 2.34 20.93 -10.07
N VAL A 132 2.35 21.54 -11.24
CA VAL A 132 2.74 22.92 -11.44
C VAL A 132 1.78 23.62 -12.41
N GLN A 133 1.70 24.93 -12.32
CA GLN A 133 1.04 25.77 -13.30
C GLN A 133 2.12 26.52 -14.08
N VAL A 134 2.17 26.30 -15.38
CA VAL A 134 3.14 26.94 -16.27
C VAL A 134 2.44 27.92 -17.21
N PRO A 135 3.12 28.99 -17.66
CA PRO A 135 2.54 29.90 -18.63
C PRO A 135 2.31 29.19 -19.97
N GLY A 136 1.09 29.29 -20.49
CA GLY A 136 0.74 28.81 -21.82
C GLY A 136 1.13 29.84 -22.90
N THR A 137 1.00 29.42 -24.17
CA THR A 137 1.31 30.26 -25.33
C THR A 137 0.42 31.52 -25.45
N SER A 138 -0.77 31.51 -24.84
CA SER A 138 -1.72 32.60 -24.85
C SER A 138 -1.75 33.42 -23.54
N GLY A 139 -0.78 33.25 -22.64
CA GLY A 139 -0.73 33.92 -21.35
C GLY A 139 -1.60 33.29 -20.27
N GLU A 140 -2.29 32.21 -20.56
CA GLU A 140 -3.06 31.40 -19.62
C GLU A 140 -2.15 30.45 -18.81
N LYS A 141 -2.59 30.08 -17.61
CA LYS A 141 -1.88 29.11 -16.79
C LYS A 141 -2.31 27.70 -17.17
N VAL A 142 -1.35 26.88 -17.59
CA VAL A 142 -1.57 25.48 -17.96
C VAL A 142 -1.10 24.58 -16.84
N GLN A 143 -1.96 23.64 -16.44
CA GLN A 143 -1.64 22.62 -15.46
C GLN A 143 -0.75 21.53 -16.07
N ARG A 144 0.40 21.29 -15.46
CA ARG A 144 1.34 20.26 -15.89
C ARG A 144 1.90 19.51 -14.69
N PHE A 145 2.30 18.28 -14.97
CA PHE A 145 3.06 17.45 -14.01
C PHE A 145 4.47 17.30 -14.58
N LEU A 146 5.41 17.98 -13.95
CA LEU A 146 6.78 18.05 -14.44
C LEU A 146 7.73 17.32 -13.49
N PRO A 147 8.86 16.77 -14.01
CA PRO A 147 9.87 16.15 -13.17
C PRO A 147 10.35 17.09 -12.06
N LEU A 148 10.69 16.50 -10.91
CA LEU A 148 11.11 17.27 -9.71
C LEU A 148 12.37 18.12 -9.95
N ASP A 149 13.19 17.75 -10.91
CA ASP A 149 14.39 18.51 -11.31
C ASP A 149 14.12 19.62 -12.33
N SER A 150 12.88 19.71 -12.82
CA SER A 150 12.46 20.80 -13.69
C SER A 150 12.51 22.15 -12.96
N PRO A 151 12.94 23.26 -13.63
CA PRO A 151 12.95 24.59 -13.02
C PRO A 151 11.59 25.02 -12.46
N PHE A 152 10.49 24.59 -13.05
CA PHE A 152 9.14 24.90 -12.59
C PHE A 152 8.70 24.08 -11.37
N ALA A 153 9.32 22.94 -11.12
CA ALA A 153 8.93 22.00 -10.07
C ALA A 153 9.91 21.95 -8.89
N ARG A 154 11.02 22.67 -8.94
CA ARG A 154 12.09 22.63 -7.92
C ARG A 154 11.69 23.19 -6.57
N ASN A 155 10.78 24.15 -6.54
CA ASN A 155 10.38 24.80 -5.29
C ASN A 155 9.40 23.90 -4.54
N PRO A 156 9.69 23.56 -3.26
CA PRO A 156 8.74 22.83 -2.44
C PRO A 156 7.42 23.58 -2.32
N ASN A 157 6.31 22.85 -2.42
CA ASN A 157 4.97 23.39 -2.21
C ASN A 157 4.22 22.48 -1.26
N ILE A 158 3.74 23.01 -0.14
CA ILE A 158 3.03 22.25 0.88
C ILE A 158 1.73 21.64 0.31
N ASN A 159 1.05 22.36 -0.58
CA ASN A 159 -0.21 21.93 -1.19
C ASN A 159 0.00 20.87 -2.29
N HIS A 160 1.15 20.87 -2.91
CA HIS A 160 1.48 19.99 -4.03
C HIS A 160 2.76 19.20 -3.74
N PRO A 161 2.66 18.10 -2.98
CA PRO A 161 3.80 17.25 -2.66
C PRO A 161 4.29 16.49 -3.89
N PRO A 162 5.46 15.86 -3.81
CA PRO A 162 5.97 15.01 -4.87
C PRO A 162 5.03 13.84 -5.16
N LEU A 163 4.92 13.49 -6.43
CA LEU A 163 4.14 12.36 -6.91
C LEU A 163 5.05 11.33 -7.57
N PHE A 164 4.74 10.08 -7.38
CA PHE A 164 5.30 8.98 -8.16
C PHE A 164 4.20 8.43 -9.07
N ALA A 165 4.46 8.38 -10.36
CA ALA A 165 3.56 7.82 -11.35
C ALA A 165 4.24 6.68 -12.09
N ALA A 166 3.54 5.57 -12.26
CA ALA A 166 4.04 4.39 -12.96
C ALA A 166 3.01 3.88 -13.97
N ILE A 167 3.44 3.75 -15.21
CA ILE A 167 2.65 3.11 -16.27
C ILE A 167 3.01 1.63 -16.31
N LEU A 168 2.04 0.80 -15.99
CA LEU A 168 2.17 -0.64 -15.90
C LEU A 168 1.16 -1.33 -16.80
N ARG A 169 1.59 -2.42 -17.44
CA ARG A 169 0.67 -3.28 -18.17
C ARG A 169 -0.10 -4.16 -17.22
N ARG A 170 -1.41 -4.22 -17.38
CA ARG A 170 -2.25 -5.12 -16.60
C ARG A 170 -1.84 -6.58 -16.86
N THR A 171 -1.65 -7.34 -15.78
CA THR A 171 -1.21 -8.74 -15.85
C THR A 171 -2.36 -9.73 -15.93
N THR A 172 -3.56 -9.30 -15.54
CA THR A 172 -4.78 -10.12 -15.53
C THR A 172 -5.88 -9.46 -16.33
N GLY A 173 -6.70 -10.24 -17.01
CA GLY A 173 -7.78 -9.73 -17.85
C GLY A 173 -7.29 -9.10 -19.15
N ILE A 174 -7.97 -8.05 -19.61
CA ILE A 174 -7.57 -7.31 -20.83
C ILE A 174 -6.25 -6.61 -20.56
N LYS A 175 -5.26 -6.87 -21.40
CA LYS A 175 -3.92 -6.29 -21.28
C LYS A 175 -3.89 -4.85 -21.78
N VAL A 176 -4.17 -3.92 -20.88
CA VAL A 176 -4.09 -2.49 -21.13
C VAL A 176 -3.00 -1.86 -20.27
N LEU A 177 -2.52 -0.70 -20.67
CA LEU A 177 -1.63 0.10 -19.86
C LEU A 177 -2.45 0.90 -18.86
N GLU A 178 -2.04 0.88 -17.60
CA GLU A 178 -2.64 1.66 -16.52
C GLU A 178 -1.60 2.56 -15.90
N CYS A 179 -1.98 3.80 -15.62
CA CYS A 179 -1.15 4.71 -14.84
C CYS A 179 -1.57 4.65 -13.37
N HIS A 180 -0.66 4.27 -12.51
CA HIS A 180 -0.84 4.26 -11.06
C HIS A 180 -0.17 5.46 -10.45
N VAL A 181 -0.85 6.16 -9.54
CA VAL A 181 -0.40 7.43 -8.97
C VAL A 181 -0.31 7.32 -7.45
N PHE A 182 0.81 7.81 -6.91
CA PHE A 182 1.12 7.80 -5.50
C PHE A 182 1.59 9.18 -5.04
N ILE A 183 1.03 9.68 -3.95
CA ILE A 183 1.56 10.88 -3.29
C ILE A 183 2.65 10.46 -2.33
N CYS A 184 3.84 11.05 -2.48
CA CYS A 184 4.99 10.83 -1.62
C CYS A 184 5.13 11.96 -0.59
N LYS A 185 5.68 11.66 0.58
CA LYS A 185 5.87 12.65 1.63
C LYS A 185 7.08 13.55 1.38
N ARG A 186 8.10 13.02 0.69
CA ARG A 186 9.39 13.68 0.44
C ARG A 186 9.85 13.45 -0.98
N GLU A 187 10.58 14.41 -1.52
CA GLU A 187 11.21 14.28 -2.84
C GLU A 187 12.20 13.12 -2.90
N THR A 188 12.94 12.89 -1.82
CA THR A 188 13.86 11.75 -1.71
C THR A 188 13.16 10.41 -1.85
N ALA A 189 11.96 10.27 -1.29
CA ALA A 189 11.15 9.07 -1.44
C ALA A 189 10.70 8.87 -2.89
N ALA A 190 10.16 9.92 -3.52
CA ALA A 190 9.72 9.86 -4.91
C ALA A 190 10.88 9.53 -5.87
N ASN A 191 12.03 10.15 -5.69
CA ASN A 191 13.23 9.90 -6.48
C ASN A 191 13.79 8.48 -6.26
N ALA A 192 13.72 7.97 -5.03
CA ALA A 192 14.17 6.62 -4.72
C ALA A 192 13.31 5.55 -5.41
N LEU A 193 12.01 5.80 -5.57
CA LEU A 193 11.09 4.87 -6.25
C LEU A 193 11.37 4.76 -7.74
N VAL A 194 11.91 5.80 -8.37
CA VAL A 194 12.21 5.83 -9.81
C VAL A 194 13.51 5.08 -10.16
N ARG A 195 14.40 4.93 -9.22
CA ARG A 195 15.70 4.28 -9.44
C ARG A 195 15.64 2.78 -9.72
#